data_a90ead9dcdfb8c76584894bd4f4d18d8
#
_entry.id   a90ead9dcdfb8c76584894bd4f4d18d8
#
_cell.length_a   1.000
_cell.length_b   1.000
_cell.length_c   1.000
_cell.angle_alpha   90.00
_cell.angle_beta   90.00
_cell.angle_gamma   90.00
#
_symmetry.space_group_name_H-M   'P 1'
#
loop_
_entity.id
_entity.type
_entity.pdbx_description
1 polymer ?
#
loop_
_entity_poly.entity_id
_entity_poly.type
_entity_poly.pdbx_seq_one_letter_code
_entity_poly.pdbx_strand_id
1 'polypeptide(L)'
;MTDVAKVGDEAAWKKAGAMGLIVKGNGVQAVYGPKADVLKSDIQDLLDSGVDIPKTDVTAPEEDKTADVSFKGVTEEVATVADGQVLPITQVHDPVFSQKMMGDGFAVEPENGNIYSPVAGLVTSVFPTKHALGLLTDDGLEVLVHVGLDTVALNGAPFSAKVKDGQRVALGDLLLVADLEAIKSADRETTVIVAFTNTAELKSVTLEKTGQQAAKTVVAKVEL
;
A
#
# COMPACT_ATOMS: atom_id res chain seq x y z
N MET A 1 -12.48 29.82 -5.18
CA MET A 1 -12.89 28.80 -6.19
C MET A 1 -11.62 28.33 -6.87
N THR A 2 -11.15 27.15 -6.54
CA THR A 2 -9.96 26.53 -7.14
C THR A 2 -10.41 25.88 -8.44
N ASP A 3 -9.91 26.37 -9.56
CA ASP A 3 -10.26 25.91 -10.90
C ASP A 3 -9.54 24.58 -11.15
N VAL A 4 -10.28 23.48 -11.26
CA VAL A 4 -9.74 22.13 -11.52
C VAL A 4 -8.89 22.12 -12.82
N ALA A 5 -9.18 22.99 -13.76
CA ALA A 5 -8.40 23.16 -14.99
C ALA A 5 -6.95 23.66 -14.76
N LYS A 6 -6.60 24.11 -13.55
CA LYS A 6 -5.25 24.58 -13.18
C LYS A 6 -4.39 23.54 -12.47
N VAL A 7 -4.91 22.34 -12.22
CA VAL A 7 -4.20 21.30 -11.43
C VAL A 7 -3.16 20.52 -12.26
N GLY A 8 -3.01 20.85 -13.55
CA GLY A 8 -2.12 20.15 -14.48
C GLY A 8 -2.77 18.90 -15.08
N ASP A 9 -2.15 18.35 -16.11
CA ASP A 9 -2.64 17.11 -16.71
C ASP A 9 -2.17 15.88 -15.92
N GLU A 10 -2.85 14.76 -16.08
CA GLU A 10 -2.52 13.49 -15.41
C GLU A 10 -1.09 13.02 -15.72
N ALA A 11 -0.58 13.35 -16.93
CA ALA A 11 0.77 12.98 -17.33
C ALA A 11 1.85 13.72 -16.52
N ALA A 12 1.60 14.98 -16.15
CA ALA A 12 2.50 15.76 -15.30
C ALA A 12 2.59 15.16 -13.89
N TRP A 13 1.46 14.71 -13.32
CA TRP A 13 1.41 14.07 -12.01
C TRP A 13 2.07 12.69 -12.02
N LYS A 14 1.86 11.89 -13.07
CA LYS A 14 2.55 10.60 -13.24
C LYS A 14 4.06 10.79 -13.38
N LYS A 15 4.51 11.82 -14.11
CA LYS A 15 5.94 12.18 -14.21
C LYS A 15 6.52 12.62 -12.85
N ALA A 16 5.70 13.16 -11.96
CA ALA A 16 6.07 13.48 -10.58
C ALA A 16 5.94 12.28 -9.61
N GLY A 17 5.72 11.06 -10.14
CA GLY A 17 5.67 9.83 -9.35
C GLY A 17 4.29 9.46 -8.82
N ALA A 18 3.21 10.14 -9.24
CA ALA A 18 1.86 9.72 -8.87
C ALA A 18 1.46 8.44 -9.61
N MET A 19 0.93 7.47 -8.89
CA MET A 19 0.40 6.21 -9.43
C MET A 19 -0.96 6.41 -10.08
N GLY A 20 -1.73 7.42 -9.66
CA GLY A 20 -3.02 7.77 -10.23
C GLY A 20 -3.59 9.08 -9.71
N LEU A 21 -4.65 9.58 -10.36
CA LEU A 21 -5.41 10.76 -9.96
C LEU A 21 -6.89 10.42 -9.81
N ILE A 22 -7.48 10.84 -8.71
CA ILE A 22 -8.93 10.76 -8.48
C ILE A 22 -9.47 12.19 -8.47
N VAL A 23 -10.41 12.48 -9.36
CA VAL A 23 -11.12 13.76 -9.39
C VAL A 23 -12.51 13.56 -8.78
N LYS A 24 -12.78 14.23 -7.65
CA LYS A 24 -14.07 14.17 -6.98
C LYS A 24 -14.61 15.59 -6.74
N GLY A 25 -15.57 16.01 -7.55
CA GLY A 25 -16.09 17.39 -7.53
C GLY A 25 -14.99 18.41 -7.86
N ASN A 26 -14.73 19.35 -6.95
CA ASN A 26 -13.67 20.35 -7.07
C ASN A 26 -12.33 19.93 -6.41
N GLY A 27 -12.22 18.69 -5.97
CA GLY A 27 -11.01 18.14 -5.37
C GLY A 27 -10.27 17.20 -6.32
N VAL A 28 -8.93 17.23 -6.24
CA VAL A 28 -8.05 16.28 -6.92
C VAL A 28 -7.21 15.59 -5.85
N GLN A 29 -7.22 14.27 -5.88
CA GLN A 29 -6.40 13.43 -5.02
C GLN A 29 -5.38 12.71 -5.89
N ALA A 30 -4.09 12.97 -5.65
CA ALA A 30 -3.00 12.23 -6.28
C ALA A 30 -2.57 11.07 -5.36
N VAL A 31 -2.43 9.89 -5.95
CA VAL A 31 -2.04 8.66 -5.23
C VAL A 31 -0.55 8.43 -5.48
N TYR A 32 0.26 8.46 -4.43
CA TYR A 32 1.72 8.28 -4.48
C TYR A 32 2.21 6.98 -3.85
N GLY A 33 1.30 6.10 -3.44
CA GLY A 33 1.64 4.84 -2.78
C GLY A 33 2.40 5.03 -1.46
N PRO A 34 3.33 4.11 -1.13
CA PRO A 34 4.08 4.14 0.14
C PRO A 34 4.91 5.41 0.36
N LYS A 35 5.23 6.16 -0.69
CA LYS A 35 5.97 7.43 -0.63
C LYS A 35 5.11 8.65 -0.30
N ALA A 36 3.78 8.49 -0.19
CA ALA A 36 2.85 9.60 0.00
C ALA A 36 3.13 10.41 1.27
N ASP A 37 3.44 9.76 2.38
CA ASP A 37 3.68 10.44 3.67
C ASP A 37 5.02 11.17 3.68
N VAL A 38 6.07 10.61 3.08
CA VAL A 38 7.36 11.28 2.92
C VAL A 38 7.19 12.53 2.06
N LEU A 39 6.53 12.40 0.91
CA LEU A 39 6.28 13.50 0.01
C LEU A 39 5.41 14.59 0.64
N LYS A 40 4.42 14.22 1.45
CA LYS A 40 3.58 15.15 2.22
C LYS A 40 4.42 15.93 3.23
N SER A 41 5.32 15.25 3.96
CA SER A 41 6.22 15.89 4.93
C SER A 41 7.16 16.87 4.24
N ASP A 42 7.81 16.44 3.15
CA ASP A 42 8.73 17.29 2.37
C ASP A 42 8.04 18.52 1.79
N ILE A 43 6.81 18.37 1.27
CA ILE A 43 5.99 19.48 0.76
C ILE A 43 5.61 20.42 1.91
N GLN A 44 5.23 19.90 3.08
CA GLN A 44 4.87 20.72 4.22
C GLN A 44 6.09 21.51 4.74
N ASP A 45 7.25 20.88 4.84
CA ASP A 45 8.49 21.52 5.25
C ASP A 45 8.91 22.62 4.27
N LEU A 46 8.72 22.39 2.96
CA LEU A 46 8.94 23.42 1.93
C LEU A 46 7.97 24.60 2.05
N LEU A 47 6.70 24.34 2.33
CA LEU A 47 5.69 25.38 2.52
C LEU A 47 5.97 26.20 3.79
N ASP A 48 6.38 25.53 4.88
CA ASP A 48 6.67 26.17 6.16
C ASP A 48 7.99 26.96 6.14
N SER A 49 8.95 26.57 5.28
CA SER A 49 10.23 27.27 5.10
C SER A 49 10.09 28.61 4.35
N GLY A 50 8.94 28.87 3.73
CA GLY A 50 8.69 30.12 2.99
C GLY A 50 9.61 30.34 1.77
N VAL A 51 10.24 29.27 1.28
CA VAL A 51 11.12 29.35 0.10
C VAL A 51 10.26 29.55 -1.15
N ASP A 52 10.54 30.62 -1.88
CA ASP A 52 9.94 30.88 -3.19
C ASP A 52 10.46 29.82 -4.18
N ILE A 53 9.61 28.84 -4.54
CA ILE A 53 9.99 27.76 -5.43
C ILE A 53 10.10 28.31 -6.85
N PRO A 54 11.31 28.43 -7.44
CA PRO A 54 11.43 28.86 -8.81
C PRO A 54 10.74 27.84 -9.73
N LYS A 55 9.96 28.33 -10.69
CA LYS A 55 9.38 27.50 -11.77
C LYS A 55 10.51 27.05 -12.72
N THR A 56 11.39 26.20 -12.26
CA THR A 56 12.41 25.56 -13.08
C THR A 56 11.99 24.13 -13.39
N ASP A 57 12.25 23.71 -14.63
CA ASP A 57 12.12 22.32 -15.06
C ASP A 57 12.76 21.40 -14.01
N VAL A 58 11.93 20.65 -13.31
CA VAL A 58 12.39 19.65 -12.36
C VAL A 58 12.98 18.50 -13.20
N THR A 59 14.30 18.52 -13.37
CA THR A 59 15.00 17.28 -13.64
C THR A 59 14.72 16.38 -12.44
N ALA A 60 14.07 15.24 -12.70
CA ALA A 60 13.80 14.23 -11.69
C ALA A 60 15.08 13.98 -10.86
N PRO A 61 14.97 13.81 -9.52
CA PRO A 61 16.08 13.30 -8.75
C PRO A 61 16.58 12.04 -9.45
N GLU A 62 17.89 11.91 -9.61
CA GLU A 62 18.48 10.67 -10.11
C GLU A 62 17.92 9.54 -9.24
N GLU A 63 17.15 8.65 -9.87
CA GLU A 63 16.76 7.40 -9.26
C GLU A 63 18.05 6.77 -8.73
N ASP A 64 18.10 6.59 -7.41
CA ASP A 64 19.12 5.75 -6.80
C ASP A 64 18.99 4.42 -7.56
N LYS A 65 19.99 4.10 -8.37
CA LYS A 65 20.05 2.87 -9.16
C LYS A 65 20.15 1.72 -8.16
N THR A 66 19.01 1.34 -7.57
CA THR A 66 18.89 -0.01 -7.09
C THR A 66 19.18 -0.89 -8.28
N ALA A 67 20.23 -1.69 -8.15
CA ALA A 67 20.75 -2.54 -9.20
C ALA A 67 19.60 -3.18 -9.97
N ASP A 68 19.67 -3.12 -11.30
CA ASP A 68 18.78 -3.82 -12.23
C ASP A 68 18.95 -5.34 -12.00
N VAL A 69 18.32 -5.83 -10.93
CA VAL A 69 18.25 -7.24 -10.60
C VAL A 69 17.04 -7.78 -11.38
N SER A 70 17.32 -8.28 -12.57
CA SER A 70 16.31 -8.96 -13.39
C SER A 70 15.92 -10.28 -12.70
N PHE A 71 14.89 -10.27 -11.90
CA PHE A 71 14.30 -11.44 -11.22
C PHE A 71 13.42 -12.29 -12.14
N LYS A 72 13.78 -12.43 -13.43
CA LYS A 72 12.98 -13.15 -14.41
C LYS A 72 12.88 -14.64 -14.07
N GLY A 73 11.66 -15.09 -13.80
CA GLY A 73 11.31 -16.50 -13.68
C GLY A 73 11.18 -17.02 -12.25
N VAL A 74 11.13 -16.15 -11.25
CA VAL A 74 10.82 -16.52 -9.86
C VAL A 74 9.32 -16.45 -9.64
N THR A 75 8.76 -17.45 -8.95
CA THR A 75 7.37 -17.47 -8.49
C THR A 75 7.35 -17.38 -6.97
N GLU A 76 6.74 -16.33 -6.46
CA GLU A 76 6.52 -16.11 -5.03
C GLU A 76 5.16 -16.63 -4.61
N GLU A 77 5.12 -17.36 -3.51
CA GLU A 77 3.89 -17.79 -2.84
C GLU A 77 3.49 -16.75 -1.81
N VAL A 78 2.25 -16.27 -1.89
CA VAL A 78 1.72 -15.24 -1.00
C VAL A 78 0.59 -15.81 -0.15
N ALA A 79 0.73 -15.69 1.17
CA ALA A 79 -0.24 -16.20 2.13
C ALA A 79 -1.28 -15.15 2.52
N THR A 80 -2.44 -15.61 3.02
CA THR A 80 -3.42 -14.72 3.65
C THR A 80 -2.87 -14.14 4.95
N VAL A 81 -3.20 -12.89 5.19
CA VAL A 81 -2.68 -12.09 6.32
C VAL A 81 -3.46 -12.28 7.62
N ALA A 82 -4.66 -12.86 7.56
CA ALA A 82 -5.54 -13.08 8.71
C ALA A 82 -6.43 -14.30 8.49
N ASP A 83 -7.03 -14.82 9.57
CA ASP A 83 -8.19 -15.70 9.47
C ASP A 83 -9.36 -14.89 8.94
N GLY A 84 -10.09 -15.41 7.93
CA GLY A 84 -11.23 -14.71 7.38
C GLY A 84 -11.52 -15.04 5.93
N GLN A 85 -12.37 -14.22 5.31
CA GLN A 85 -12.80 -14.41 3.94
C GLN A 85 -11.87 -13.70 2.96
N VAL A 86 -11.18 -14.45 2.12
CA VAL A 86 -10.32 -13.94 1.05
C VAL A 86 -11.17 -13.55 -0.17
N LEU A 87 -10.94 -12.34 -0.67
CA LEU A 87 -11.66 -11.72 -1.78
C LEU A 87 -10.68 -11.23 -2.85
N PRO A 88 -11.07 -11.23 -4.15
CA PRO A 88 -10.35 -10.47 -5.16
C PRO A 88 -10.28 -8.98 -4.80
N ILE A 89 -9.16 -8.32 -5.07
CA ILE A 89 -8.98 -6.89 -4.75
C ILE A 89 -10.05 -6.01 -5.42
N THR A 90 -10.58 -6.44 -6.56
CA THR A 90 -11.65 -5.74 -7.30
C THR A 90 -12.99 -5.67 -6.56
N GLN A 91 -13.16 -6.43 -5.48
CA GLN A 91 -14.36 -6.43 -4.64
C GLN A 91 -14.26 -5.49 -3.42
N VAL A 92 -13.10 -4.87 -3.21
CA VAL A 92 -12.92 -3.88 -2.13
C VAL A 92 -13.76 -2.62 -2.40
N HIS A 93 -14.41 -2.08 -1.37
CA HIS A 93 -15.29 -0.91 -1.49
C HIS A 93 -14.54 0.43 -1.59
N ASP A 94 -13.28 0.40 -1.97
CA ASP A 94 -12.45 1.57 -2.21
C ASP A 94 -11.94 1.60 -3.66
N PRO A 95 -12.16 2.71 -4.41
CA PRO A 95 -11.75 2.81 -5.82
C PRO A 95 -10.24 2.74 -6.03
N VAL A 96 -9.42 3.15 -5.06
CA VAL A 96 -7.95 3.11 -5.18
C VAL A 96 -7.47 1.67 -5.26
N PHE A 97 -8.07 0.79 -4.44
CA PHE A 97 -7.71 -0.63 -4.41
C PHE A 97 -8.46 -1.42 -5.48
N SER A 98 -9.79 -1.26 -5.60
CA SER A 98 -10.58 -2.06 -6.54
C SER A 98 -10.27 -1.79 -8.01
N GLN A 99 -9.77 -0.59 -8.34
CA GLN A 99 -9.26 -0.27 -9.69
C GLN A 99 -7.77 -0.56 -9.85
N LYS A 100 -7.14 -1.21 -8.86
CA LYS A 100 -5.72 -1.58 -8.86
C LYS A 100 -4.77 -0.39 -9.03
N MET A 101 -5.16 0.81 -8.57
CA MET A 101 -4.30 1.99 -8.65
C MET A 101 -3.07 1.90 -7.73
N MET A 102 -3.15 1.09 -6.68
CA MET A 102 -2.04 0.76 -5.77
C MET A 102 -1.37 -0.58 -6.11
N GLY A 103 -1.70 -1.17 -7.26
CA GLY A 103 -1.24 -2.48 -7.68
C GLY A 103 -2.31 -3.56 -7.60
N ASP A 104 -2.03 -4.71 -8.18
CA ASP A 104 -2.88 -5.90 -8.09
C ASP A 104 -2.72 -6.60 -6.73
N GLY A 105 -3.62 -7.55 -6.40
CA GLY A 105 -3.56 -8.25 -5.14
C GLY A 105 -4.87 -8.89 -4.73
N PHE A 106 -5.09 -8.97 -3.42
CA PHE A 106 -6.30 -9.51 -2.82
C PHE A 106 -6.67 -8.79 -1.52
N ALA A 107 -7.84 -9.07 -1.01
CA ALA A 107 -8.30 -8.56 0.28
C ALA A 107 -8.74 -9.70 1.20
N VAL A 108 -8.81 -9.41 2.50
CA VAL A 108 -9.30 -10.34 3.51
C VAL A 108 -10.29 -9.60 4.42
N GLU A 109 -11.49 -10.16 4.60
CA GLU A 109 -12.39 -9.76 5.67
C GLU A 109 -11.98 -10.50 6.95
N PRO A 110 -11.30 -9.83 7.90
CA PRO A 110 -10.69 -10.52 9.02
C PRO A 110 -11.69 -10.87 10.11
N GLU A 111 -11.57 -12.06 10.70
CA GLU A 111 -12.35 -12.49 11.86
C GLU A 111 -11.75 -12.02 13.18
N ASN A 112 -10.46 -11.75 13.22
CA ASN A 112 -9.74 -11.25 14.38
C ASN A 112 -8.67 -10.23 13.97
N GLY A 113 -8.13 -9.49 14.93
CA GLY A 113 -7.21 -8.39 14.67
C GLY A 113 -5.75 -8.78 14.48
N ASN A 114 -5.38 -10.04 14.47
CA ASN A 114 -3.99 -10.45 14.25
C ASN A 114 -3.66 -10.43 12.77
N ILE A 115 -2.72 -9.58 12.36
CA ILE A 115 -2.29 -9.42 10.98
C ILE A 115 -0.87 -9.95 10.82
N TYR A 116 -0.72 -10.93 9.94
CA TYR A 116 0.52 -11.68 9.72
C TYR A 116 1.18 -11.32 8.39
N SER A 117 2.48 -11.56 8.29
CA SER A 117 3.21 -11.34 7.05
C SER A 117 2.77 -12.31 5.95
N PRO A 118 2.36 -11.80 4.77
CA PRO A 118 1.98 -12.65 3.64
C PRO A 118 3.19 -13.26 2.92
N VAL A 119 4.38 -12.72 3.13
CA VAL A 119 5.64 -13.11 2.50
C VAL A 119 6.79 -13.10 3.52
N ALA A 120 7.92 -13.70 3.18
CA ALA A 120 9.18 -13.46 3.86
C ALA A 120 9.88 -12.26 3.22
N GLY A 121 10.50 -11.36 4.03
CA GLY A 121 11.18 -10.21 3.48
C GLY A 121 11.58 -9.17 4.51
N LEU A 122 11.89 -7.98 4.02
CA LEU A 122 12.24 -6.80 4.80
C LEU A 122 11.01 -5.92 4.99
N VAL A 123 10.75 -5.48 6.21
CA VAL A 123 9.79 -4.39 6.48
C VAL A 123 10.43 -3.09 6.00
N THR A 124 9.95 -2.54 4.90
CA THR A 124 10.47 -1.31 4.30
C THR A 124 9.92 -0.07 4.98
N SER A 125 8.68 -0.15 5.47
CA SER A 125 8.05 0.95 6.19
C SER A 125 6.93 0.48 7.11
N VAL A 126 6.84 1.08 8.28
CA VAL A 126 5.64 1.06 9.14
C VAL A 126 5.09 2.47 9.14
N PHE A 127 3.90 2.67 8.58
CA PHE A 127 3.30 4.00 8.48
C PHE A 127 3.10 4.62 9.88
N PRO A 128 3.25 5.95 10.05
CA PRO A 128 3.16 6.60 11.36
C PRO A 128 1.86 6.28 12.12
N THR A 129 0.75 6.17 11.40
CA THR A 129 -0.56 5.77 11.93
C THR A 129 -0.76 4.25 12.00
N LYS A 130 0.27 3.45 11.68
CA LYS A 130 0.33 1.98 11.82
C LYS A 130 -0.79 1.21 11.10
N HIS A 131 -1.57 1.89 10.26
CA HIS A 131 -2.65 1.27 9.50
C HIS A 131 -2.13 0.51 8.27
N ALA A 132 -0.89 0.77 7.87
CA ALA A 132 -0.26 0.14 6.72
C ALA A 132 1.22 -0.16 6.97
N LEU A 133 1.73 -1.19 6.28
CA LEU A 133 3.12 -1.62 6.28
C LEU A 133 3.56 -1.96 4.86
N GLY A 134 4.79 -1.59 4.52
CA GLY A 134 5.46 -2.02 3.29
C GLY A 134 6.41 -3.18 3.57
N LEU A 135 6.44 -4.16 2.68
CA LEU A 135 7.36 -5.29 2.71
C LEU A 135 8.06 -5.41 1.35
N LEU A 136 9.29 -5.86 1.36
CA LEU A 136 10.07 -6.18 0.16
C LEU A 136 10.67 -7.56 0.32
N THR A 137 10.36 -8.48 -0.60
CA THR A 137 10.97 -9.81 -0.62
C THR A 137 12.39 -9.76 -1.16
N ASP A 138 13.16 -10.83 -0.95
CA ASP A 138 14.52 -10.93 -1.49
C ASP A 138 14.52 -11.03 -3.03
N ASP A 139 13.41 -11.47 -3.61
CA ASP A 139 13.20 -11.58 -5.06
C ASP A 139 12.58 -10.30 -5.68
N GLY A 140 12.39 -9.25 -4.89
CA GLY A 140 11.99 -7.93 -5.37
C GLY A 140 10.48 -7.68 -5.45
N LEU A 141 9.64 -8.54 -4.87
CA LEU A 141 8.21 -8.28 -4.75
C LEU A 141 7.95 -7.21 -3.69
N GLU A 142 7.32 -6.11 -4.08
CA GLU A 142 6.89 -5.06 -3.17
C GLU A 142 5.43 -5.31 -2.72
N VAL A 143 5.23 -5.46 -1.42
CA VAL A 143 3.92 -5.77 -0.83
C VAL A 143 3.49 -4.68 0.14
N LEU A 144 2.32 -4.12 -0.09
CA LEU A 144 1.62 -3.25 0.86
C LEU A 144 0.57 -4.06 1.60
N VAL A 145 0.62 -4.06 2.92
CA VAL A 145 -0.44 -4.56 3.80
C VAL A 145 -1.15 -3.37 4.41
N HIS A 146 -2.42 -3.14 4.06
CA HIS A 146 -3.22 -2.00 4.51
C HIS A 146 -4.44 -2.49 5.30
N VAL A 147 -4.64 -2.01 6.52
CA VAL A 147 -5.64 -2.51 7.46
C VAL A 147 -6.78 -1.53 7.64
N GLY A 148 -7.94 -1.92 7.14
CA GLY A 148 -9.16 -1.13 7.13
C GLY A 148 -9.18 -0.04 6.06
N LEU A 149 -10.36 0.44 5.71
CA LEU A 149 -10.53 1.55 4.78
C LEU A 149 -10.66 2.87 5.54
N ASP A 150 -9.98 3.94 5.07
CA ASP A 150 -9.94 5.27 5.70
C ASP A 150 -9.45 5.28 7.16
N THR A 151 -8.78 4.24 7.61
CA THR A 151 -8.32 4.08 9.00
C THR A 151 -7.13 4.97 9.36
N VAL A 152 -6.47 5.60 8.37
CA VAL A 152 -5.49 6.66 8.59
C VAL A 152 -6.05 7.79 9.48
N ALA A 153 -7.34 8.10 9.35
CA ALA A 153 -8.04 9.13 10.13
C ALA A 153 -8.12 8.80 11.65
N LEU A 154 -7.89 7.54 12.03
CA LEU A 154 -7.91 7.10 13.44
C LEU A 154 -6.57 7.36 14.16
N ASN A 155 -5.59 7.98 13.47
CA ASN A 155 -4.30 8.39 14.02
C ASN A 155 -3.55 7.28 14.78
N GLY A 156 -3.71 6.03 14.34
CA GLY A 156 -3.03 4.87 14.90
C GLY A 156 -3.63 4.29 16.18
N ALA A 157 -4.71 4.86 16.71
CA ALA A 157 -5.30 4.43 17.98
C ALA A 157 -5.65 2.92 18.02
N PRO A 158 -6.29 2.31 16.99
CA PRO A 158 -6.65 0.90 17.01
C PRO A 158 -5.49 -0.05 16.66
N PHE A 159 -4.26 0.44 16.41
CA PHE A 159 -3.17 -0.37 15.85
C PHE A 159 -1.99 -0.51 16.79
N SER A 160 -1.50 -1.74 16.95
CA SER A 160 -0.29 -2.07 17.69
C SER A 160 0.69 -2.81 16.77
N ALA A 161 1.62 -2.07 16.16
CA ALA A 161 2.68 -2.66 15.35
C ALA A 161 3.58 -3.56 16.20
N LYS A 162 3.95 -4.73 15.67
CA LYS A 162 4.83 -5.71 16.31
C LYS A 162 6.21 -5.77 15.65
N VAL A 163 6.34 -5.05 14.55
CA VAL A 163 7.57 -4.92 13.77
C VAL A 163 7.93 -3.46 13.60
N LYS A 164 9.12 -3.19 13.09
CA LYS A 164 9.65 -1.85 12.80
C LYS A 164 10.35 -1.84 11.44
N ASP A 165 10.57 -0.64 10.92
CA ASP A 165 11.34 -0.42 9.69
C ASP A 165 12.72 -1.09 9.77
N GLY A 166 13.13 -1.71 8.67
CA GLY A 166 14.38 -2.45 8.55
C GLY A 166 14.39 -3.82 9.23
N GLN A 167 13.29 -4.28 9.82
CA GLN A 167 13.20 -5.62 10.41
C GLN A 167 12.91 -6.66 9.32
N ARG A 168 13.63 -7.79 9.37
CA ARG A 168 13.29 -8.97 8.56
C ARG A 168 12.20 -9.78 9.24
N VAL A 169 11.28 -10.28 8.43
CA VAL A 169 10.16 -11.14 8.84
C VAL A 169 10.10 -12.38 7.97
N ALA A 170 9.63 -13.48 8.54
CA ALA A 170 9.26 -14.68 7.83
C ALA A 170 7.79 -14.63 7.43
N LEU A 171 7.39 -15.41 6.43
CA LEU A 171 5.98 -15.65 6.13
C LEU A 171 5.26 -16.12 7.41
N GLY A 172 4.15 -15.45 7.75
CA GLY A 172 3.35 -15.77 8.92
C GLY A 172 3.83 -15.17 10.25
N ASP A 173 4.86 -14.32 10.25
CA ASP A 173 5.21 -13.53 11.43
C ASP A 173 4.12 -12.47 11.72
N LEU A 174 3.87 -12.19 13.00
CA LEU A 174 2.87 -11.20 13.42
C LEU A 174 3.40 -9.79 13.14
N LEU A 175 2.76 -9.07 12.21
CA LEU A 175 3.12 -7.70 11.81
C LEU A 175 2.50 -6.66 12.74
N LEU A 176 1.19 -6.78 12.97
CA LEU A 176 0.46 -5.87 13.84
C LEU A 176 -0.79 -6.54 14.43
N VAL A 177 -1.33 -5.91 15.48
CA VAL A 177 -2.64 -6.24 16.04
C VAL A 177 -3.55 -5.03 15.88
N ALA A 178 -4.72 -5.24 15.26
CA ALA A 178 -5.76 -4.25 15.07
C ALA A 178 -6.94 -4.49 16.03
N ASP A 179 -7.45 -3.45 16.64
CA ASP A 179 -8.72 -3.49 17.36
C ASP A 179 -9.87 -3.30 16.36
N LEU A 180 -10.42 -4.43 15.88
CA LEU A 180 -11.48 -4.42 14.86
C LEU A 180 -12.76 -3.75 15.38
N GLU A 181 -13.06 -3.88 16.67
CA GLU A 181 -14.25 -3.27 17.26
C GLU A 181 -14.10 -1.73 17.36
N ALA A 182 -12.90 -1.25 17.68
CA ALA A 182 -12.61 0.18 17.65
C ALA A 182 -12.72 0.76 16.23
N ILE A 183 -12.26 0.01 15.20
CA ILE A 183 -12.37 0.41 13.79
C ILE A 183 -13.85 0.50 13.39
N LYS A 184 -14.65 -0.54 13.68
CA LYS A 184 -16.09 -0.57 13.39
C LYS A 184 -16.85 0.52 14.12
N SER A 185 -16.51 0.77 15.39
CA SER A 185 -17.14 1.82 16.21
C SER A 185 -16.87 3.23 15.68
N ALA A 186 -15.81 3.39 14.89
CA ALA A 186 -15.48 4.62 14.19
C ALA A 186 -16.12 4.70 12.77
N ASP A 187 -17.06 3.81 12.45
CA ASP A 187 -17.71 3.70 11.13
C ASP A 187 -16.71 3.51 9.98
N ARG A 188 -15.75 2.60 10.21
CA ARG A 188 -14.73 2.21 9.22
C ARG A 188 -14.79 0.72 8.94
N GLU A 189 -14.50 0.36 7.69
CA GLU A 189 -14.40 -1.05 7.28
C GLU A 189 -13.10 -1.66 7.79
N THR A 190 -13.15 -2.95 8.16
CA THR A 190 -12.01 -3.69 8.70
C THR A 190 -11.23 -4.47 7.65
N THR A 191 -11.66 -4.44 6.40
CA THR A 191 -11.05 -5.15 5.27
C THR A 191 -9.54 -4.93 5.22
N VAL A 192 -8.76 -5.99 5.18
CA VAL A 192 -7.30 -5.92 5.04
C VAL A 192 -6.92 -6.15 3.60
N ILE A 193 -6.18 -5.22 3.02
CA ILE A 193 -5.74 -5.27 1.63
C ILE A 193 -4.26 -5.70 1.57
N VAL A 194 -3.96 -6.64 0.67
CA VAL A 194 -2.61 -7.01 0.27
C VAL A 194 -2.44 -6.61 -1.20
N ALA A 195 -1.66 -5.57 -1.45
CA ALA A 195 -1.43 -5.05 -2.79
C ALA A 195 0.06 -5.16 -3.18
N PHE A 196 0.34 -5.55 -4.43
CA PHE A 196 1.68 -5.62 -4.99
C PHE A 196 1.98 -4.32 -5.71
N THR A 197 2.74 -3.43 -5.07
CA THR A 197 2.88 -2.04 -5.54
C THR A 197 3.71 -1.93 -6.81
N ASN A 198 4.58 -2.88 -7.09
CA ASN A 198 5.35 -2.97 -8.34
C ASN A 198 4.69 -3.87 -9.40
N THR A 199 3.36 -3.99 -9.41
CA THR A 199 2.60 -4.84 -10.36
C THR A 199 2.98 -4.64 -11.83
N ALA A 200 3.38 -3.43 -12.23
CA ALA A 200 3.79 -3.14 -13.60
C ALA A 200 5.07 -3.89 -14.03
N GLU A 201 5.86 -4.36 -13.08
CA GLU A 201 7.10 -5.11 -13.27
C GLU A 201 6.88 -6.63 -13.19
N LEU A 202 5.71 -7.05 -12.70
CA LEU A 202 5.35 -8.45 -12.50
C LEU A 202 4.83 -9.06 -13.80
N LYS A 203 5.15 -10.32 -14.00
CA LYS A 203 4.67 -11.08 -15.16
C LYS A 203 3.23 -11.54 -14.98
N SER A 204 2.86 -12.00 -13.79
CA SER A 204 1.50 -12.38 -13.46
C SER A 204 1.21 -12.34 -11.96
N VAL A 205 -0.05 -12.07 -11.63
CA VAL A 205 -0.62 -12.19 -10.28
C VAL A 205 -1.82 -13.12 -10.36
N THR A 206 -1.77 -14.25 -9.67
CA THR A 206 -2.85 -15.26 -9.68
C THR A 206 -3.37 -15.50 -8.28
N LEU A 207 -4.63 -15.16 -8.03
CA LEU A 207 -5.33 -15.53 -6.80
C LEU A 207 -5.90 -16.95 -6.96
N GLU A 208 -5.32 -17.91 -6.24
CA GLU A 208 -5.67 -19.34 -6.36
C GLU A 208 -6.82 -19.75 -5.44
N LYS A 209 -6.98 -19.06 -4.29
CA LYS A 209 -7.99 -19.39 -3.29
C LYS A 209 -8.76 -18.15 -2.85
N THR A 210 -10.06 -18.28 -2.77
CA THR A 210 -10.99 -17.27 -2.23
C THR A 210 -11.88 -17.91 -1.17
N GLY A 211 -12.73 -17.11 -0.54
CA GLY A 211 -13.61 -17.57 0.54
C GLY A 211 -12.88 -17.74 1.86
N GLN A 212 -13.47 -18.52 2.74
CA GLN A 212 -12.94 -18.73 4.09
C GLN A 212 -11.57 -19.43 4.09
N GLN A 213 -10.57 -18.77 4.65
CA GLN A 213 -9.21 -19.28 4.79
C GLN A 213 -8.67 -19.02 6.20
N ALA A 214 -7.85 -19.95 6.69
CA ALA A 214 -7.07 -19.72 7.90
C ALA A 214 -5.87 -18.83 7.57
N ALA A 215 -5.47 -17.98 8.52
CA ALA A 215 -4.27 -17.16 8.40
C ALA A 215 -3.06 -18.00 7.97
N LYS A 216 -2.13 -17.37 7.22
CA LYS A 216 -0.88 -18.00 6.74
C LYS A 216 -1.09 -19.09 5.67
N THR A 217 -2.32 -19.31 5.18
CA THR A 217 -2.59 -20.18 4.04
C THR A 217 -2.12 -19.49 2.76
N VAL A 218 -1.35 -20.16 1.93
CA VAL A 218 -0.99 -19.67 0.60
C VAL A 218 -2.25 -19.55 -0.26
N VAL A 219 -2.54 -18.36 -0.75
CA VAL A 219 -3.75 -18.02 -1.51
C VAL A 219 -3.47 -17.40 -2.86
N ALA A 220 -2.28 -16.89 -3.07
CA ALA A 220 -1.88 -16.29 -4.35
C ALA A 220 -0.47 -16.69 -4.76
N LYS A 221 -0.19 -16.58 -6.06
CA LYS A 221 1.13 -16.70 -6.68
C LYS A 221 1.43 -15.49 -7.53
N VAL A 222 2.66 -15.02 -7.45
CA VAL A 222 3.18 -13.89 -8.19
C VAL A 222 4.41 -14.31 -8.97
N GLU A 223 4.41 -14.11 -10.28
CA GLU A 223 5.59 -14.33 -11.14
C GLU A 223 6.29 -13.00 -11.37
N LEU A 224 7.59 -12.94 -11.05
CA LEU A 224 8.46 -11.79 -11.28
C LEU A 224 9.19 -11.88 -12.63
#